data_ebb1fc577b25ff3f2751bcbf436a0f3a
#
_entry.id   ebb1fc577b25ff3f2751bcbf436a0f3a
#
_cell.length_a   1.000
_cell.length_b   1.000
_cell.length_c   1.000
_cell.angle_alpha   90.00
_cell.angle_beta   90.00
_cell.angle_gamma   90.00
#
_symmetry.space_group_name_H-M   'P 1'
#
loop_
_entity.id
_entity.type
_entity.pdbx_description
1 polymer ?
#
loop_
_entity_poly.entity_id
_entity_poly.type
_entity_poly.pdbx_seq_one_letter_code
_entity_poly.pdbx_strand_id
1 'polypeptide(L)'
;MEVQIYTKTDCPFCVQAKQWFKEFNIDVIEHCMDVEEDRLSFFQRINHNQEQLGEKLPQINTVPQIYVDGNRIGGYAELLKKQETILKGRGGSLTKLSETYKPFYYPWAVDMTIKHEKAHWIEDELDLSEDVSDWKSGKVTTTEKEYVTNILRLFTQSDVAVGQNYYDQFIPKFKNNEIRNMLGSFASREGVHQRAYALLNDTLGLPDSEYHAFLEYKEMSNKIEYMQKSDNSTHRGLALAL
;
A
#
# COMPACT_ATOMS: atom_id res chain seq x y z
N MET A 1 12.78 -19.83 8.34
CA MET A 1 11.38 -20.20 8.66
C MET A 1 10.98 -21.31 7.70
N GLU A 2 10.76 -22.49 8.22
CA GLU A 2 10.26 -23.65 7.48
C GLU A 2 8.74 -23.75 7.69
N VAL A 3 7.99 -23.87 6.61
CA VAL A 3 6.53 -24.04 6.67
C VAL A 3 6.14 -25.36 6.03
N GLN A 4 5.41 -26.18 6.79
CA GLN A 4 4.80 -27.40 6.29
C GLN A 4 3.30 -27.28 6.33
N ILE A 5 2.63 -27.68 5.26
CA ILE A 5 1.18 -27.66 5.16
C ILE A 5 0.65 -29.02 4.72
N TYR A 6 -0.28 -29.55 5.51
CA TYR A 6 -0.98 -30.80 5.22
C TYR A 6 -2.33 -30.48 4.62
N THR A 7 -2.57 -30.93 3.41
CA THR A 7 -3.72 -30.57 2.57
C THR A 7 -4.45 -31.78 2.03
N LYS A 8 -5.55 -31.56 1.32
CA LYS A 8 -6.16 -32.52 0.40
C LYS A 8 -6.64 -31.78 -0.85
N THR A 9 -6.85 -32.52 -1.92
CA THR A 9 -7.52 -32.03 -3.13
C THR A 9 -8.94 -31.58 -2.77
N ASP A 10 -9.50 -30.61 -3.50
CA ASP A 10 -10.85 -30.04 -3.30
C ASP A 10 -11.10 -29.46 -1.89
N CYS A 11 -10.07 -28.89 -1.29
CA CYS A 11 -10.18 -28.22 0.00
C CYS A 11 -10.05 -26.69 -0.16
N PRO A 12 -11.15 -25.93 -0.09
CA PRO A 12 -11.11 -24.47 -0.29
C PRO A 12 -10.20 -23.76 0.70
N PHE A 13 -10.18 -24.15 1.97
CA PHE A 13 -9.31 -23.57 2.99
C PHE A 13 -7.82 -23.92 2.78
N CYS A 14 -7.52 -25.05 2.15
CA CYS A 14 -6.15 -25.42 1.77
C CYS A 14 -5.66 -24.49 0.65
N VAL A 15 -6.52 -24.24 -0.33
CA VAL A 15 -6.23 -23.29 -1.42
C VAL A 15 -5.98 -21.88 -0.87
N GLN A 16 -6.87 -21.41 0.01
CA GLN A 16 -6.72 -20.09 0.65
C GLN A 16 -5.43 -19.97 1.48
N ALA A 17 -5.09 -21.02 2.24
CA ALA A 17 -3.85 -21.03 3.02
C ALA A 17 -2.61 -20.99 2.13
N LYS A 18 -2.56 -21.80 1.05
CA LYS A 18 -1.46 -21.76 0.08
C LYS A 18 -1.37 -20.41 -0.62
N GLN A 19 -2.51 -19.82 -0.98
CA GLN A 19 -2.54 -18.50 -1.60
C GLN A 19 -1.99 -17.43 -0.64
N TRP A 20 -2.36 -17.47 0.63
CA TRP A 20 -1.84 -16.57 1.65
C TRP A 20 -0.30 -16.67 1.75
N PHE A 21 0.27 -17.88 1.84
CA PHE A 21 1.71 -18.05 1.87
C PHE A 21 2.40 -17.52 0.61
N LYS A 22 1.78 -17.76 -0.56
CA LYS A 22 2.29 -17.23 -1.83
C LYS A 22 2.29 -15.70 -1.89
N GLU A 23 1.22 -15.05 -1.40
CA GLU A 23 1.12 -13.58 -1.34
C GLU A 23 2.22 -12.97 -0.48
N PHE A 24 2.62 -13.64 0.59
CA PHE A 24 3.72 -13.23 1.44
C PHE A 24 5.08 -13.83 1.03
N ASN A 25 5.17 -14.43 -0.15
CA ASN A 25 6.39 -15.05 -0.68
C ASN A 25 7.05 -16.02 0.33
N ILE A 26 6.23 -16.89 0.92
CA ILE A 26 6.65 -17.93 1.84
C ILE A 26 6.58 -19.27 1.12
N ASP A 27 7.75 -19.92 0.99
CA ASP A 27 7.80 -21.27 0.47
C ASP A 27 7.19 -22.25 1.47
N VAL A 28 6.38 -23.17 0.95
CA VAL A 28 5.70 -24.19 1.76
C VAL A 28 6.04 -25.58 1.24
N ILE A 29 6.29 -26.48 2.17
CA ILE A 29 6.38 -27.91 1.90
C ILE A 29 4.98 -28.49 2.03
N GLU A 30 4.36 -28.83 0.91
CA GLU A 30 3.01 -29.38 0.89
C GLU A 30 3.02 -30.91 1.02
N HIS A 31 2.21 -31.41 1.95
CA HIS A 31 1.92 -32.83 2.14
C HIS A 31 0.45 -33.06 1.77
N CYS A 32 0.20 -33.52 0.53
CA CYS A 32 -1.16 -33.83 0.08
C CYS A 32 -1.60 -35.19 0.64
N MET A 33 -2.74 -35.21 1.32
CA MET A 33 -3.28 -36.36 2.04
C MET A 33 -4.67 -36.74 1.49
N ASP A 34 -4.71 -37.08 0.22
CA ASP A 34 -5.97 -37.44 -0.46
C ASP A 34 -6.50 -38.80 0.00
N VAL A 35 -5.59 -39.72 0.32
CA VAL A 35 -5.98 -41.04 0.85
C VAL A 35 -6.54 -40.84 2.27
N GLU A 36 -7.77 -41.25 2.48
CA GLU A 36 -8.49 -41.04 3.74
C GLU A 36 -7.82 -41.78 4.91
N GLU A 37 -7.35 -42.99 4.69
CA GLU A 37 -6.66 -43.79 5.69
C GLU A 37 -5.39 -43.11 6.19
N ASP A 38 -4.57 -42.56 5.30
CA ASP A 38 -3.35 -41.84 5.63
C ASP A 38 -3.66 -40.59 6.45
N ARG A 39 -4.70 -39.89 6.04
CA ARG A 39 -5.17 -38.66 6.71
C ARG A 39 -5.69 -38.94 8.12
N LEU A 40 -6.48 -40.00 8.31
CA LEU A 40 -6.97 -40.42 9.60
C LEU A 40 -5.84 -40.87 10.51
N SER A 41 -4.89 -41.66 9.99
CA SER A 41 -3.69 -42.09 10.70
C SER A 41 -2.82 -40.91 11.16
N PHE A 42 -2.70 -39.87 10.28
CA PHE A 42 -2.01 -38.64 10.63
C PHE A 42 -2.72 -37.91 11.79
N PHE A 43 -4.04 -37.74 11.74
CA PHE A 43 -4.79 -37.11 12.82
C PHE A 43 -4.69 -37.85 14.13
N GLN A 44 -4.81 -39.17 14.12
CA GLN A 44 -4.68 -40.00 15.30
C GLN A 44 -3.29 -39.88 15.96
N ARG A 45 -2.24 -39.93 15.13
CA ARG A 45 -0.86 -39.78 15.62
C ARG A 45 -0.62 -38.42 16.29
N ILE A 46 -1.09 -37.32 15.65
CA ILE A 46 -0.89 -35.99 16.21
C ILE A 46 -1.72 -35.79 17.48
N ASN A 47 -2.97 -36.24 17.50
CA ASN A 47 -3.82 -36.14 18.68
C ASN A 47 -3.26 -36.96 19.85
N HIS A 48 -2.76 -38.18 19.59
CA HIS A 48 -2.12 -39.00 20.59
C HIS A 48 -0.85 -38.32 21.18
N ASN A 49 -0.02 -37.74 20.33
CA ASN A 49 1.18 -37.00 20.78
C ASN A 49 0.81 -35.80 21.65
N GLN A 50 -0.25 -35.03 21.30
CA GLN A 50 -0.72 -33.94 22.13
C GLN A 50 -1.20 -34.38 23.51
N GLU A 51 -1.91 -35.49 23.59
CA GLU A 51 -2.36 -36.06 24.86
C GLU A 51 -1.18 -36.50 25.74
N GLN A 52 -0.14 -37.14 25.14
CA GLN A 52 1.07 -37.54 25.82
C GLN A 52 1.88 -36.37 26.39
N LEU A 53 1.89 -35.24 25.68
CA LEU A 53 2.54 -33.99 26.09
C LEU A 53 1.72 -33.17 27.08
N GLY A 54 0.49 -33.61 27.39
CA GLY A 54 -0.42 -32.88 28.29
C GLY A 54 -0.96 -31.56 27.70
N GLU A 55 -0.88 -31.42 26.40
CA GLU A 55 -1.34 -30.23 25.72
C GLU A 55 -2.87 -30.22 25.63
N LYS A 56 -3.50 -29.16 26.15
CA LYS A 56 -4.96 -28.93 26.06
C LYS A 56 -5.33 -28.25 24.73
N LEU A 57 -4.91 -28.82 23.60
CA LEU A 57 -5.24 -28.32 22.27
C LEU A 57 -6.44 -29.08 21.70
N PRO A 58 -7.29 -28.43 20.87
CA PRO A 58 -8.35 -29.13 20.17
C PRO A 58 -7.84 -30.28 19.32
N GLN A 59 -8.56 -31.39 19.28
CA GLN A 59 -8.22 -32.53 18.43
C GLN A 59 -8.22 -32.12 16.96
N ILE A 60 -7.26 -32.66 16.22
CA ILE A 60 -7.16 -32.48 14.76
C ILE A 60 -8.07 -33.46 14.06
N ASN A 61 -8.94 -32.94 13.19
CA ASN A 61 -9.84 -33.74 12.37
C ASN A 61 -10.09 -33.13 10.99
N THR A 62 -9.41 -32.03 10.66
CA THR A 62 -9.59 -31.28 9.42
C THR A 62 -8.26 -30.86 8.80
N VAL A 63 -8.26 -30.54 7.51
CA VAL A 63 -7.18 -29.87 6.78
C VAL A 63 -7.64 -28.45 6.35
N PRO A 64 -6.72 -27.51 6.13
CA PRO A 64 -5.27 -27.64 6.27
C PRO A 64 -4.83 -27.76 7.71
N GLN A 65 -3.66 -28.41 7.92
CA GLN A 65 -2.89 -28.27 9.15
C GLN A 65 -1.55 -27.65 8.79
N ILE A 66 -1.19 -26.59 9.49
CA ILE A 66 -0.03 -25.75 9.19
C ILE A 66 0.94 -25.80 10.36
N TYR A 67 2.21 -25.97 10.03
CA TYR A 67 3.33 -25.95 10.96
C TYR A 67 4.35 -24.92 10.51
N VAL A 68 4.87 -24.13 11.44
CA VAL A 68 5.94 -23.15 11.23
C VAL A 68 7.07 -23.45 12.19
N ASP A 69 8.25 -23.72 11.65
CA ASP A 69 9.45 -24.13 12.41
C ASP A 69 9.15 -25.26 13.40
N GLY A 70 8.41 -26.28 12.93
CA GLY A 70 7.98 -27.44 13.69
C GLY A 70 6.82 -27.20 14.67
N ASN A 71 6.42 -25.96 14.88
CA ASN A 71 5.31 -25.62 15.78
C ASN A 71 3.97 -25.60 15.03
N ARG A 72 2.99 -26.28 15.59
CA ARG A 72 1.64 -26.30 15.01
C ARG A 72 0.96 -24.93 15.13
N ILE A 73 0.53 -24.40 13.99
CA ILE A 73 -0.28 -23.18 13.89
C ILE A 73 -1.76 -23.50 14.01
N GLY A 74 -2.23 -24.55 13.31
CA GLY A 74 -3.62 -24.95 13.16
C GLY A 74 -4.10 -24.92 11.73
N GLY A 75 -5.37 -24.62 11.52
CA GLY A 75 -5.99 -24.45 10.20
C GLY A 75 -5.82 -23.04 9.63
N TYR A 76 -6.58 -22.73 8.57
CA TYR A 76 -6.55 -21.42 7.91
C TYR A 76 -7.02 -20.28 8.82
N ALA A 77 -8.04 -20.52 9.65
CA ALA A 77 -8.52 -19.51 10.59
C ALA A 77 -7.46 -19.16 11.67
N GLU A 78 -6.74 -20.14 12.15
CA GLU A 78 -5.65 -19.95 13.10
C GLU A 78 -4.44 -19.28 12.45
N LEU A 79 -4.15 -19.57 11.18
CA LEU A 79 -3.16 -18.87 10.38
C LEU A 79 -3.45 -17.36 10.37
N LEU A 80 -4.68 -16.97 10.04
CA LEU A 80 -5.09 -15.56 10.02
C LEU A 80 -4.98 -14.87 11.38
N LYS A 81 -5.34 -15.57 12.46
CA LYS A 81 -5.17 -15.04 13.83
C LYS A 81 -3.72 -14.83 14.22
N LYS A 82 -2.82 -15.68 13.75
CA LYS A 82 -1.38 -15.67 14.07
C LYS A 82 -0.53 -14.97 13.01
N GLN A 83 -1.14 -14.43 11.94
CA GLN A 83 -0.42 -13.87 10.80
C GLN A 83 0.62 -12.82 11.20
N GLU A 84 0.29 -11.91 12.11
CA GLU A 84 1.26 -10.90 12.58
C GLU A 84 2.48 -11.53 13.26
N THR A 85 2.28 -12.59 14.04
CA THR A 85 3.37 -13.29 14.73
C THR A 85 4.26 -14.02 13.73
N ILE A 86 3.66 -14.69 12.75
CA ILE A 86 4.38 -15.41 11.69
C ILE A 86 5.18 -14.41 10.83
N LEU A 87 4.58 -13.30 10.45
CA LEU A 87 5.24 -12.27 9.65
C LEU A 87 6.31 -11.50 10.46
N LYS A 88 6.07 -11.25 11.75
CA LYS A 88 7.08 -10.65 12.66
C LYS A 88 8.31 -11.53 12.81
N GLY A 89 8.15 -12.84 12.82
CA GLY A 89 9.25 -13.81 12.83
C GLY A 89 10.17 -13.71 11.60
N ARG A 90 9.67 -13.16 10.48
CA ARG A 90 10.44 -12.91 9.25
C ARG A 90 11.16 -11.56 9.23
N GLY A 91 11.01 -10.74 10.25
CA GLY A 91 11.59 -9.38 10.26
C GLY A 91 10.80 -8.34 9.47
N GLY A 92 9.61 -8.69 8.93
CA GLY A 92 8.75 -7.86 8.11
C GLY A 92 7.91 -6.83 8.87
N SER A 93 8.46 -6.17 9.87
CA SER A 93 7.77 -5.05 10.53
C SER A 93 7.79 -3.81 9.65
N LEU A 94 6.63 -3.15 9.49
CA LEU A 94 6.51 -1.85 8.81
C LEU A 94 7.43 -0.77 9.42
N THR A 95 7.71 -0.90 10.72
CA THR A 95 8.48 0.09 11.50
C THR A 95 9.93 -0.29 11.76
N LYS A 96 10.38 -1.46 11.27
CA LYS A 96 11.79 -1.89 11.34
C LYS A 96 12.45 -1.77 9.97
N LEU A 97 13.72 -1.40 9.96
CA LEU A 97 14.52 -1.39 8.74
C LEU A 97 14.61 -2.81 8.16
N SER A 98 14.51 -2.90 6.84
CA SER A 98 14.84 -4.12 6.12
C SER A 98 16.36 -4.33 6.15
N GLU A 99 16.80 -5.51 6.58
CA GLU A 99 18.24 -5.86 6.61
C GLU A 99 18.76 -6.20 5.21
N THR A 100 17.89 -6.74 4.37
CA THR A 100 18.19 -7.17 3.00
C THR A 100 17.11 -6.72 2.03
N TYR A 101 17.45 -6.64 0.74
CA TYR A 101 16.46 -6.32 -0.30
C TYR A 101 15.45 -7.45 -0.51
N LYS A 102 15.86 -8.70 -0.40
CA LYS A 102 15.00 -9.90 -0.45
C LYS A 102 15.25 -10.78 0.78
N PRO A 103 14.27 -11.60 1.19
CA PRO A 103 12.93 -11.78 0.59
C PRO A 103 12.01 -10.58 0.82
N PHE A 104 11.04 -10.37 -0.07
CA PHE A 104 10.04 -9.32 0.10
C PHE A 104 9.01 -9.73 1.17
N TYR A 105 8.74 -8.82 2.09
CA TYR A 105 7.69 -8.97 3.11
C TYR A 105 6.36 -8.39 2.67
N TYR A 106 6.42 -7.38 1.77
CA TYR A 106 5.26 -6.69 1.21
C TYR A 106 5.35 -6.68 -0.33
N PRO A 107 5.26 -7.85 -1.01
CA PRO A 107 5.39 -7.93 -2.47
C PRO A 107 4.38 -7.06 -3.20
N TRP A 108 3.17 -6.86 -2.63
CA TRP A 108 2.18 -5.95 -3.18
C TRP A 108 2.69 -4.49 -3.30
N ALA A 109 3.54 -4.04 -2.38
CA ALA A 109 4.13 -2.70 -2.45
C ALA A 109 5.16 -2.59 -3.59
N VAL A 110 5.91 -3.65 -3.84
CA VAL A 110 6.82 -3.74 -5.00
C VAL A 110 6.02 -3.70 -6.31
N ASP A 111 4.95 -4.50 -6.41
CA ASP A 111 4.07 -4.53 -7.58
C ASP A 111 3.40 -3.16 -7.81
N MET A 112 2.98 -2.49 -6.74
CA MET A 112 2.40 -1.15 -6.82
C MET A 112 3.42 -0.13 -7.31
N THR A 113 4.65 -0.17 -6.81
CA THR A 113 5.75 0.68 -7.27
C THR A 113 5.96 0.50 -8.78
N ILE A 114 6.09 -0.75 -9.23
CA ILE A 114 6.30 -1.06 -10.65
C ILE A 114 5.13 -0.57 -11.52
N LYS A 115 3.88 -0.77 -11.08
CA LYS A 115 2.69 -0.28 -11.80
C LYS A 115 2.69 1.24 -11.90
N HIS A 116 3.01 1.91 -10.81
CA HIS A 116 3.06 3.37 -10.74
C HIS A 116 4.17 3.95 -11.64
N GLU A 117 5.35 3.34 -11.63
CA GLU A 117 6.47 3.74 -12.49
C GLU A 117 6.19 3.49 -13.97
N LYS A 118 5.48 2.41 -14.32
CA LYS A 118 5.04 2.14 -15.69
C LYS A 118 4.01 3.15 -16.23
N ALA A 119 3.27 3.80 -15.36
CA ALA A 119 2.39 4.92 -15.71
C ALA A 119 3.15 6.25 -15.78
N HIS A 120 4.43 6.20 -16.12
CA HIS A 120 5.31 7.35 -16.21
C HIS A 120 4.88 8.33 -17.29
N TRP A 121 4.93 9.61 -16.96
CA TRP A 121 4.90 10.75 -17.86
C TRP A 121 5.62 11.93 -17.19
N ILE A 122 6.08 12.87 -17.97
CA ILE A 122 6.65 14.14 -17.49
C ILE A 122 5.99 15.33 -18.17
N GLU A 123 6.14 16.48 -17.59
CA GLU A 123 5.52 17.73 -18.06
C GLU A 123 5.91 18.08 -19.51
N ASP A 124 7.09 17.75 -19.96
CA ASP A 124 7.59 18.00 -21.33
C ASP A 124 6.85 17.18 -22.41
N GLU A 125 6.12 16.14 -22.02
CA GLU A 125 5.31 15.33 -22.94
C GLU A 125 3.93 15.94 -23.22
N LEU A 126 3.56 17.02 -22.51
CA LEU A 126 2.26 17.68 -22.65
C LEU A 126 2.29 18.70 -23.78
N ASP A 127 1.48 18.48 -24.82
CA ASP A 127 1.25 19.48 -25.85
C ASP A 127 0.09 20.40 -25.45
N LEU A 128 0.43 21.61 -25.00
CA LEU A 128 -0.52 22.63 -24.56
C LEU A 128 -0.90 23.64 -25.68
N SER A 129 -0.53 23.38 -26.91
CA SER A 129 -0.72 24.32 -28.02
C SER A 129 -2.20 24.65 -28.28
N GLU A 130 -3.07 23.65 -28.23
CA GLU A 130 -4.52 23.85 -28.39
C GLU A 130 -5.12 24.59 -27.19
N ASP A 131 -4.70 24.26 -25.96
CA ASP A 131 -5.16 24.96 -24.74
C ASP A 131 -4.85 26.45 -24.79
N VAL A 132 -3.63 26.79 -25.21
CA VAL A 132 -3.21 28.19 -25.40
C VAL A 132 -4.04 28.89 -26.48
N SER A 133 -4.27 28.21 -27.61
CA SER A 133 -5.08 28.73 -28.69
C SER A 133 -6.50 29.03 -28.22
N ASP A 134 -7.12 28.10 -27.52
CA ASP A 134 -8.49 28.26 -27.02
C ASP A 134 -8.58 29.33 -25.92
N TRP A 135 -7.57 29.39 -25.04
CA TRP A 135 -7.46 30.41 -24.00
C TRP A 135 -7.36 31.85 -24.59
N LYS A 136 -6.58 32.02 -25.68
CA LYS A 136 -6.32 33.33 -26.28
C LYS A 136 -7.37 33.75 -27.31
N SER A 137 -8.02 32.83 -28.00
CA SER A 137 -8.94 33.09 -29.10
C SER A 137 -10.31 33.63 -28.67
N GLY A 138 -10.63 33.59 -27.37
CA GLY A 138 -11.96 33.96 -26.87
C GLY A 138 -13.00 32.82 -26.93
N LYS A 139 -12.58 31.58 -27.30
CA LYS A 139 -13.44 30.40 -27.16
C LYS A 139 -13.79 30.13 -25.68
N VAL A 140 -12.82 30.33 -24.79
CA VAL A 140 -13.04 30.26 -23.34
C VAL A 140 -13.51 31.61 -22.85
N THR A 141 -14.70 31.66 -22.28
CA THR A 141 -15.30 32.86 -21.72
C THR A 141 -14.56 33.35 -20.47
N THR A 142 -14.75 34.60 -20.08
CA THR A 142 -14.15 35.16 -18.86
C THR A 142 -14.53 34.34 -17.62
N THR A 143 -15.78 33.91 -17.49
CA THR A 143 -16.24 33.11 -16.36
C THR A 143 -15.60 31.73 -16.32
N GLU A 144 -15.41 31.09 -17.47
CA GLU A 144 -14.70 29.82 -17.58
C GLU A 144 -13.22 29.96 -17.22
N LYS A 145 -12.59 31.06 -17.67
CA LYS A 145 -11.20 31.36 -17.28
C LYS A 145 -11.05 31.54 -15.78
N GLU A 146 -11.94 32.30 -15.15
CA GLU A 146 -11.96 32.45 -13.69
C GLU A 146 -12.14 31.12 -12.99
N TYR A 147 -13.03 30.25 -13.47
CA TYR A 147 -13.27 28.93 -12.90
C TYR A 147 -12.03 28.04 -13.00
N VAL A 148 -11.40 27.97 -14.19
CA VAL A 148 -10.16 27.18 -14.39
C VAL A 148 -9.03 27.74 -13.54
N THR A 149 -8.84 29.05 -13.48
CA THR A 149 -7.82 29.69 -12.64
C THR A 149 -8.00 29.31 -11.16
N ASN A 150 -9.24 29.31 -10.66
CA ASN A 150 -9.52 28.90 -9.28
C ASN A 150 -9.21 27.44 -9.02
N ILE A 151 -9.46 26.55 -9.99
CA ILE A 151 -9.07 25.14 -9.90
C ILE A 151 -7.53 25.01 -9.86
N LEU A 152 -6.83 25.71 -10.74
CA LEU A 152 -5.37 25.69 -10.79
C LEU A 152 -4.73 26.21 -9.49
N ARG A 153 -5.28 27.28 -8.90
CA ARG A 153 -4.88 27.77 -7.57
C ARG A 153 -4.95 26.68 -6.50
N LEU A 154 -6.01 25.85 -6.55
CA LEU A 154 -6.17 24.76 -5.58
C LEU A 154 -5.13 23.65 -5.81
N PHE A 155 -5.04 23.14 -7.04
CA PHE A 155 -4.21 21.97 -7.32
C PHE A 155 -2.72 22.25 -7.17
N THR A 156 -2.23 23.41 -7.67
CA THR A 156 -0.80 23.77 -7.55
C THR A 156 -0.30 23.78 -6.12
N GLN A 157 -1.13 24.18 -5.17
CA GLN A 157 -0.75 24.20 -3.75
C GLN A 157 -1.06 22.90 -3.00
N SER A 158 -2.10 22.20 -3.41
CA SER A 158 -2.45 20.91 -2.81
C SER A 158 -1.33 19.87 -2.99
N ASP A 159 -0.75 19.79 -4.19
CA ASP A 159 0.31 18.83 -4.50
C ASP A 159 1.62 19.10 -3.74
N VAL A 160 1.88 20.37 -3.40
CA VAL A 160 2.97 20.71 -2.48
C VAL A 160 2.73 20.08 -1.10
N ALA A 161 1.52 20.25 -0.57
CA ALA A 161 1.15 19.70 0.75
C ALA A 161 1.10 18.16 0.73
N VAL A 162 0.62 17.54 -0.36
CA VAL A 162 0.61 16.08 -0.54
C VAL A 162 2.03 15.54 -0.58
N GLY A 163 2.91 16.14 -1.39
CA GLY A 163 4.33 15.76 -1.47
C GLY A 163 5.04 15.86 -0.13
N GLN A 164 4.87 16.97 0.59
CA GLN A 164 5.42 17.14 1.94
C GLN A 164 4.92 16.07 2.91
N ASN A 165 3.63 15.70 2.84
CA ASN A 165 3.08 14.68 3.71
C ASN A 165 3.74 13.31 3.52
N TYR A 166 4.12 12.93 2.29
CA TYR A 166 4.91 11.73 2.04
C TYR A 166 6.29 11.81 2.70
N TYR A 167 7.01 12.93 2.49
CA TYR A 167 8.38 13.09 3.00
C TYR A 167 8.42 13.22 4.52
N ASP A 168 7.53 14.01 5.10
CA ASP A 168 7.61 14.41 6.50
C ASP A 168 6.83 13.48 7.45
N GLN A 169 5.81 12.79 6.94
CA GLN A 169 4.91 12.01 7.78
C GLN A 169 4.98 10.50 7.51
N PHE A 170 4.88 10.05 6.25
CA PHE A 170 4.76 8.63 5.95
C PHE A 170 6.12 7.95 5.83
N ILE A 171 7.02 8.44 5.00
CA ILE A 171 8.34 7.83 4.77
C ILE A 171 9.16 7.72 6.07
N PRO A 172 9.14 8.70 7.00
CA PRO A 172 9.83 8.56 8.27
C PRO A 172 9.25 7.50 9.21
N LYS A 173 7.93 7.26 9.15
CA LYS A 173 7.25 6.27 10.00
C LYS A 173 7.48 4.85 9.54
N PHE A 174 7.39 4.61 8.25
CA PHE A 174 7.59 3.29 7.67
C PHE A 174 9.08 3.08 7.42
N LYS A 175 9.63 2.00 7.98
CA LYS A 175 11.07 1.67 7.86
C LYS A 175 11.32 0.52 6.92
N ASN A 176 10.28 -0.28 6.60
CA ASN A 176 10.39 -1.35 5.62
C ASN A 176 10.71 -0.80 4.23
N ASN A 177 11.66 -1.43 3.54
CA ASN A 177 12.22 -0.93 2.28
C ASN A 177 11.19 -0.92 1.13
N GLU A 178 10.37 -1.95 0.98
CA GLU A 178 9.35 -2.04 -0.09
C GLU A 178 8.32 -0.92 0.05
N ILE A 179 7.86 -0.67 1.27
CA ILE A 179 6.90 0.39 1.58
C ILE A 179 7.51 1.77 1.33
N ARG A 180 8.76 1.99 1.74
CA ARG A 180 9.44 3.27 1.53
C ARG A 180 9.67 3.57 0.05
N ASN A 181 10.05 2.56 -0.74
CA ASN A 181 10.21 2.72 -2.18
C ASN A 181 8.88 3.07 -2.86
N MET A 182 7.79 2.41 -2.48
CA MET A 182 6.45 2.73 -2.98
C MET A 182 6.05 4.18 -2.65
N LEU A 183 6.19 4.58 -1.39
CA LEU A 183 5.88 5.95 -0.96
C LEU A 183 6.80 6.98 -1.61
N GLY A 184 8.07 6.66 -1.82
CA GLY A 184 9.02 7.50 -2.54
C GLY A 184 8.65 7.69 -4.01
N SER A 185 8.19 6.64 -4.67
CA SER A 185 7.67 6.71 -6.04
C SER A 185 6.44 7.63 -6.14
N PHE A 186 5.50 7.53 -5.18
CA PHE A 186 4.35 8.42 -5.11
C PHE A 186 4.76 9.87 -4.86
N ALA A 187 5.63 10.09 -3.87
CA ALA A 187 6.15 11.44 -3.56
C ALA A 187 6.85 12.09 -4.75
N SER A 188 7.62 11.31 -5.52
CA SER A 188 8.27 11.80 -6.75
C SER A 188 7.24 12.23 -7.82
N ARG A 189 6.10 11.55 -7.90
CA ARG A 189 5.03 11.90 -8.85
C ARG A 189 4.39 13.24 -8.52
N GLU A 190 4.24 13.59 -7.24
CA GLU A 190 3.75 14.92 -6.85
C GLU A 190 4.64 16.04 -7.37
N GLY A 191 5.95 15.81 -7.47
CA GLY A 191 6.89 16.74 -8.11
C GLY A 191 6.63 16.93 -9.61
N VAL A 192 6.21 15.87 -10.32
CA VAL A 192 5.79 15.98 -11.74
C VAL A 192 4.50 16.79 -11.87
N HIS A 193 3.51 16.54 -11.00
CA HIS A 193 2.27 17.31 -10.99
C HIS A 193 2.53 18.80 -10.76
N GLN A 194 3.37 19.15 -9.77
CA GLN A 194 3.73 20.55 -9.49
C GLN A 194 4.35 21.24 -10.71
N ARG A 195 5.29 20.58 -11.41
CA ARG A 195 5.90 21.14 -12.63
C ARG A 195 4.90 21.23 -13.78
N ALA A 196 4.01 20.25 -13.93
CA ALA A 196 2.97 20.28 -14.96
C ALA A 196 1.99 21.44 -14.75
N TYR A 197 1.57 21.69 -13.51
CA TYR A 197 0.72 22.85 -13.21
C TYR A 197 1.46 24.17 -13.38
N ALA A 198 2.76 24.24 -13.03
CA ALA A 198 3.57 25.41 -13.29
C ALA A 198 3.68 25.68 -14.80
N LEU A 199 4.00 24.67 -15.60
CA LEU A 199 4.05 24.77 -17.04
C LEU A 199 2.71 25.28 -17.63
N LEU A 200 1.58 24.73 -17.17
CA LEU A 200 0.26 25.15 -17.63
C LEU A 200 -0.02 26.61 -17.27
N ASN A 201 0.23 27.03 -16.03
CA ASN A 201 0.02 28.40 -15.58
C ASN A 201 0.86 29.40 -16.41
N ASP A 202 2.14 29.12 -16.60
CA ASP A 202 3.06 29.94 -17.39
C ASP A 202 2.60 30.02 -18.84
N THR A 203 2.18 28.92 -19.42
CA THR A 203 1.71 28.83 -20.83
C THR A 203 0.41 29.61 -21.05
N LEU A 204 -0.50 29.59 -20.07
CA LEU A 204 -1.73 30.40 -20.09
C LEU A 204 -1.47 31.89 -19.79
N GLY A 205 -0.28 32.24 -19.31
CA GLY A 205 0.12 33.60 -18.96
C GLY A 205 -0.48 34.06 -17.64
N LEU A 206 -0.73 33.14 -16.71
CA LEU A 206 -1.16 33.46 -15.35
C LEU A 206 0.02 34.02 -14.55
N PRO A 207 -0.15 35.09 -13.77
CA PRO A 207 0.95 35.66 -13.00
C PRO A 207 1.29 34.82 -11.76
N ASP A 208 2.52 34.89 -11.26
CA ASP A 208 2.98 34.19 -10.06
C ASP A 208 2.13 34.48 -8.81
N SER A 209 1.41 35.63 -8.79
CA SER A 209 0.48 35.95 -7.71
C SER A 209 -0.64 34.88 -7.55
N GLU A 210 -0.96 34.12 -8.61
CA GLU A 210 -1.97 33.08 -8.57
C GLU A 210 -1.59 31.95 -7.61
N TYR A 211 -0.28 31.66 -7.44
CA TYR A 211 0.18 30.66 -6.48
C TYR A 211 -0.06 31.06 -5.01
N HIS A 212 -0.14 32.37 -4.73
CA HIS A 212 -0.44 32.90 -3.40
C HIS A 212 -1.94 33.13 -3.17
N ALA A 213 -2.70 33.39 -4.23
CA ALA A 213 -4.12 33.67 -4.15
C ALA A 213 -4.97 32.51 -3.61
N PHE A 214 -4.43 31.29 -3.61
CA PHE A 214 -4.98 30.14 -2.94
C PHE A 214 -5.33 30.40 -1.46
N LEU A 215 -4.53 31.19 -0.74
CA LEU A 215 -4.71 31.52 0.68
C LEU A 215 -5.82 32.57 0.91
N GLU A 216 -6.31 33.21 -0.14
CA GLU A 216 -7.41 34.17 -0.05
C GLU A 216 -8.77 33.49 0.20
N TYR A 217 -8.87 32.19 -0.14
CA TYR A 217 -10.06 31.39 0.13
C TYR A 217 -10.06 30.88 1.56
N LYS A 218 -11.09 31.28 2.33
CA LYS A 218 -11.22 30.90 3.74
C LYS A 218 -11.22 29.37 3.93
N GLU A 219 -11.85 28.64 3.05
CA GLU A 219 -11.94 27.18 3.07
C GLU A 219 -10.55 26.55 2.92
N MET A 220 -9.74 27.07 2.02
CA MET A 220 -8.37 26.60 1.78
C MET A 220 -7.45 26.97 2.93
N SER A 221 -7.52 28.20 3.41
CA SER A 221 -6.78 28.67 4.58
C SER A 221 -7.09 27.82 5.82
N ASN A 222 -8.38 27.53 6.08
CA ASN A 222 -8.81 26.68 7.16
C ASN A 222 -8.29 25.24 7.03
N LYS A 223 -8.26 24.70 5.80
CA LYS A 223 -7.73 23.34 5.52
C LYS A 223 -6.24 23.27 5.83
N ILE A 224 -5.46 24.25 5.41
CA ILE A 224 -4.02 24.32 5.71
C ILE A 224 -3.79 24.46 7.22
N GLU A 225 -4.53 25.34 7.89
CA GLU A 225 -4.43 25.52 9.33
C GLU A 225 -4.74 24.22 10.08
N TYR A 226 -5.76 23.48 9.65
CA TYR A 226 -6.08 22.16 10.19
C TYR A 226 -4.94 21.16 10.02
N MET A 227 -4.35 21.10 8.81
CA MET A 227 -3.23 20.22 8.53
C MET A 227 -1.98 20.56 9.35
N GLN A 228 -1.68 21.85 9.51
CA GLN A 228 -0.53 22.32 10.30
C GLN A 228 -0.67 22.04 11.79
N LYS A 229 -1.90 22.12 12.32
CA LYS A 229 -2.21 21.84 13.73
C LYS A 229 -2.28 20.36 14.05
N SER A 230 -2.42 19.50 13.06
CA SER A 230 -2.58 18.06 13.28
C SER A 230 -1.22 17.38 13.39
N ASP A 231 -0.89 16.87 14.57
CA ASP A 231 0.28 16.02 14.81
C ASP A 231 0.07 14.57 14.31
N ASN A 232 -1.14 14.24 13.88
CA ASN A 232 -1.51 12.90 13.44
C ASN A 232 -1.47 12.79 11.92
N SER A 233 -0.52 11.97 11.41
CA SER A 233 -0.35 11.72 9.98
C SER A 233 -1.59 11.14 9.29
N THR A 234 -2.44 10.40 10.01
CA THR A 234 -3.70 9.86 9.49
C THR A 234 -4.70 10.99 9.22
N HIS A 235 -4.82 11.93 10.15
CA HIS A 235 -5.68 13.11 9.95
C HIS A 235 -5.20 13.98 8.80
N ARG A 236 -3.88 14.19 8.66
CA ARG A 236 -3.31 14.93 7.52
C ARG A 236 -3.60 14.23 6.20
N GLY A 237 -3.41 12.91 6.14
CA GLY A 237 -3.72 12.11 4.95
C GLY A 237 -5.20 12.19 4.56
N LEU A 238 -6.12 12.11 5.51
CA LEU A 238 -7.56 12.27 5.26
C LEU A 238 -7.91 13.69 4.79
N ALA A 239 -7.32 14.71 5.39
CA ALA A 239 -7.57 16.10 5.01
C ALA A 239 -7.09 16.43 3.58
N LEU A 240 -6.10 15.70 3.07
CA LEU A 240 -5.60 15.83 1.69
C LEU A 240 -6.41 15.02 0.68
N ALA A 241 -7.10 13.96 1.13
CA ALA A 241 -7.94 13.12 0.28
C ALA A 241 -9.38 13.64 0.11
N LEU A 242 -9.81 14.57 0.94
CA LEU A 242 -11.14 15.23 0.90
C LEU A 242 -11.06 16.61 0.27
#